data_43cb18290b7426adafd996b2c913f9e2
#
_entry.id   43cb18290b7426adafd996b2c913f9e2
#
_cell.length_a   1.000
_cell.length_b   1.000
_cell.length_c   1.000
_cell.angle_alpha   90.00
_cell.angle_beta   90.00
_cell.angle_gamma   90.00
#
_symmetry.space_group_name_H-M   'P 1'
#
loop_
_entity.id
_entity.type
_entity.pdbx_description
1 polymer ?
#
loop_
_entity_poly.entity_id
_entity_poly.type
_entity_poly.pdbx_seq_one_letter_code
_entity_poly.pdbx_strand_id
1 'polypeptide(L)'
;VGKDLDTNTILNSIPESQDIDLLSDIAKESYKSGKTERTPPVARAFDEIIRRYAIDISGKKLVVLGFGRLVGKPISILLHKMSVPHEMLDKSSTEAGKLASLLSADIVVSGIGVPHYIKPEMIKEGSILIDAGTSGEEGKLAGDIDPACGEKASLITPVPGGVGPITVASLFYNLYLK
;
A
#
# COMPACT_ATOMS: atom_id res chain seq x y z
N VAL A 1 6.87 10.97 14.95
CA VAL A 1 5.94 11.60 15.92
C VAL A 1 6.37 11.10 17.31
N GLY A 2 6.61 12.03 18.25
CA GLY A 2 7.05 11.68 19.61
C GLY A 2 6.06 10.72 20.28
N LYS A 3 6.55 9.87 21.17
CA LYS A 3 5.76 8.80 21.83
C LYS A 3 4.59 9.34 22.68
N ASP A 4 4.56 10.65 22.97
CA ASP A 4 3.60 11.30 23.85
C ASP A 4 2.47 12.05 23.10
N LEU A 5 2.42 12.00 21.77
CA LEU A 5 1.38 12.67 21.00
C LEU A 5 0.25 11.70 20.65
N ASP A 6 -0.97 12.01 21.07
CA ASP A 6 -2.16 11.32 20.60
C ASP A 6 -2.44 11.67 19.13
N THR A 7 -1.83 10.87 18.26
CA THR A 7 -1.95 11.04 16.80
C THR A 7 -3.41 10.99 16.33
N ASN A 8 -4.27 10.20 16.98
CA ASN A 8 -5.68 10.11 16.59
C ASN A 8 -6.43 11.40 16.88
N THR A 9 -6.25 11.97 18.06
CA THR A 9 -6.86 13.28 18.41
C THR A 9 -6.40 14.35 17.43
N ILE A 10 -5.11 14.41 17.07
CA ILE A 10 -4.59 15.40 16.10
C ILE A 10 -5.24 15.21 14.73
N LEU A 11 -5.25 13.99 14.20
CA LEU A 11 -5.81 13.72 12.88
C LEU A 11 -7.32 13.96 12.82
N ASN A 12 -8.04 13.62 13.88
CA ASN A 12 -9.48 13.86 13.97
C ASN A 12 -9.86 15.33 14.21
N SER A 13 -8.90 16.21 14.49
CA SER A 13 -9.13 17.66 14.50
C SER A 13 -9.12 18.30 13.11
N ILE A 14 -8.68 17.58 12.09
CA ILE A 14 -8.66 18.04 10.69
C ILE A 14 -10.10 18.00 10.15
N PRO A 15 -10.67 19.12 9.66
CA PRO A 15 -11.96 19.08 8.99
C PRO A 15 -11.95 18.15 7.77
N GLU A 16 -12.99 17.36 7.57
CA GLU A 16 -13.08 16.39 6.46
C GLU A 16 -12.80 17.05 5.09
N SER A 17 -13.26 18.28 4.89
CA SER A 17 -13.03 19.06 3.65
C SER A 17 -11.56 19.38 3.39
N GLN A 18 -10.72 19.40 4.42
CA GLN A 18 -9.28 19.68 4.35
C GLN A 18 -8.41 18.43 4.43
N ASP A 19 -9.00 17.29 4.77
CA ASP A 19 -8.30 16.01 4.91
C ASP A 19 -8.12 15.34 3.53
N ILE A 20 -7.19 15.86 2.75
CA ILE A 20 -6.91 15.34 1.40
C ILE A 20 -6.19 13.99 1.39
N ASP A 21 -5.61 13.59 2.50
CA ASP A 21 -4.93 12.30 2.69
C ASP A 21 -5.84 11.22 3.31
N LEU A 22 -7.06 11.63 3.73
CA LEU A 22 -8.06 10.77 4.37
C LEU A 22 -7.52 10.06 5.63
N LEU A 23 -6.88 10.82 6.51
CA LEU A 23 -6.25 10.30 7.73
C LEU A 23 -7.16 10.32 8.95
N SER A 24 -8.15 11.21 9.00
CA SER A 24 -9.16 11.27 10.06
C SER A 24 -10.11 10.07 9.97
N ASP A 25 -10.74 9.74 11.09
CA ASP A 25 -11.66 8.61 11.12
C ASP A 25 -12.95 8.90 10.32
N ILE A 26 -13.39 10.16 10.29
CA ILE A 26 -14.55 10.58 9.48
C ILE A 26 -14.25 10.44 7.97
N ALA A 27 -13.09 10.89 7.52
CA ALA A 27 -12.72 10.78 6.11
C ALA A 27 -12.52 9.31 5.67
N LYS A 28 -11.94 8.46 6.55
CA LYS A 28 -11.84 7.01 6.30
C LYS A 28 -13.20 6.34 6.18
N GLU A 29 -14.15 6.68 7.07
CA GLU A 29 -15.49 6.12 7.02
C GLU A 29 -16.26 6.60 5.78
N SER A 30 -16.09 7.86 5.39
CA SER A 30 -16.63 8.40 4.13
C SER A 30 -16.08 7.66 2.91
N TYR A 31 -14.77 7.36 2.90
CA TYR A 31 -14.16 6.54 1.83
C TYR A 31 -14.71 5.12 1.82
N LYS A 32 -14.75 4.45 2.98
CA LYS A 32 -15.23 3.08 3.12
C LYS A 32 -16.70 2.95 2.68
N SER A 33 -17.55 3.87 3.09
CA SER A 33 -18.98 3.89 2.75
C SER A 33 -19.31 4.43 1.35
N GLY A 34 -18.30 4.92 0.61
CA GLY A 34 -18.51 5.50 -0.72
C GLY A 34 -19.18 6.88 -0.72
N LYS A 35 -19.15 7.60 0.40
CA LYS A 35 -19.72 8.95 0.52
C LYS A 35 -18.82 10.06 -0.03
N THR A 36 -17.58 9.75 -0.35
CA THR A 36 -16.63 10.68 -0.96
C THR A 36 -16.06 10.12 -2.25
N GLU A 37 -15.76 11.00 -3.20
CA GLU A 37 -15.01 10.69 -4.41
C GLU A 37 -13.49 10.67 -4.17
N ARG A 38 -13.06 11.22 -3.04
CA ARG A 38 -11.66 11.17 -2.63
C ARG A 38 -11.26 9.75 -2.30
N THR A 39 -10.03 9.40 -2.65
CA THR A 39 -9.45 8.08 -2.39
C THR A 39 -8.13 8.28 -1.65
N PRO A 40 -7.82 7.48 -0.61
CA PRO A 40 -6.51 7.53 0.02
C PRO A 40 -5.39 7.46 -1.03
N PRO A 41 -4.41 8.38 -1.01
CA PRO A 41 -3.46 8.56 -2.11
C PRO A 41 -2.72 7.28 -2.53
N VAL A 42 -2.30 6.45 -1.57
CA VAL A 42 -1.62 5.18 -1.88
C VAL A 42 -2.58 4.16 -2.51
N ALA A 43 -3.84 4.13 -2.09
CA ALA A 43 -4.84 3.25 -2.70
C ALA A 43 -5.14 3.68 -4.15
N ARG A 44 -5.22 4.99 -4.42
CA ARG A 44 -5.33 5.50 -5.79
C ARG A 44 -4.08 5.18 -6.61
N ALA A 45 -2.88 5.31 -6.03
CA ALA A 45 -1.65 4.95 -6.72
C ALA A 45 -1.62 3.47 -7.11
N PHE A 46 -2.06 2.59 -6.23
CA PHE A 46 -2.21 1.17 -6.53
C PHE A 46 -3.20 0.95 -7.69
N ASP A 47 -4.39 1.54 -7.66
CA ASP A 47 -5.40 1.44 -8.71
C ASP A 47 -4.87 1.93 -10.07
N GLU A 48 -4.17 3.08 -10.07
CA GLU A 48 -3.54 3.62 -11.28
C GLU A 48 -2.49 2.67 -11.87
N ILE A 49 -1.67 2.02 -11.04
CA ILE A 49 -0.68 1.04 -11.49
C ILE A 49 -1.40 -0.16 -12.11
N ILE A 50 -2.39 -0.73 -11.41
CA ILE A 50 -3.17 -1.87 -11.92
C ILE A 50 -3.78 -1.56 -13.29
N ARG A 51 -4.40 -0.38 -13.43
CA ARG A 51 -5.05 0.02 -14.69
C ARG A 51 -4.06 0.32 -15.81
N ARG A 52 -2.99 1.08 -15.53
CA ARG A 52 -2.00 1.49 -16.56
C ARG A 52 -1.21 0.33 -17.13
N TYR A 53 -0.88 -0.64 -16.30
CA TYR A 53 -0.17 -1.84 -16.73
C TYR A 53 -1.10 -2.98 -17.14
N ALA A 54 -2.42 -2.72 -17.18
CA ALA A 54 -3.45 -3.71 -17.52
C ALA A 54 -3.30 -5.02 -16.74
N ILE A 55 -2.99 -4.90 -15.42
CA ILE A 55 -2.77 -6.05 -14.55
C ILE A 55 -4.14 -6.70 -14.28
N ASP A 56 -4.31 -7.92 -14.75
CA ASP A 56 -5.48 -8.72 -14.40
C ASP A 56 -5.34 -9.26 -12.98
N ILE A 57 -6.18 -8.75 -12.07
CA ILE A 57 -6.24 -9.18 -10.67
C ILE A 57 -7.31 -10.26 -10.41
N SER A 58 -8.08 -10.64 -11.44
CA SER A 58 -9.19 -11.60 -11.32
C SER A 58 -8.64 -13.00 -11.04
N GLY A 59 -9.08 -13.59 -9.94
CA GLY A 59 -8.66 -14.95 -9.55
C GLY A 59 -7.20 -15.07 -9.13
N LYS A 60 -6.47 -13.94 -9.01
CA LYS A 60 -5.09 -13.91 -8.54
C LYS A 60 -5.04 -13.96 -7.02
N LYS A 61 -4.03 -14.65 -6.47
CA LYS A 61 -3.72 -14.58 -5.04
C LYS A 61 -3.00 -13.27 -4.75
N LEU A 62 -3.70 -12.35 -4.10
CA LEU A 62 -3.19 -11.04 -3.73
C LEU A 62 -2.88 -11.01 -2.23
N VAL A 63 -1.66 -10.62 -1.88
CA VAL A 63 -1.18 -10.47 -0.50
C VAL A 63 -0.82 -9.02 -0.24
N VAL A 64 -1.35 -8.46 0.84
CA VAL A 64 -0.98 -7.13 1.34
C VAL A 64 -0.19 -7.30 2.63
N LEU A 65 1.08 -6.93 2.60
CA LEU A 65 1.98 -7.01 3.74
C LEU A 65 2.06 -5.66 4.46
N GLY A 66 1.61 -5.65 5.72
CA GLY A 66 1.49 -4.47 6.57
C GLY A 66 0.05 -3.95 6.66
N PHE A 67 -0.47 -3.82 7.87
CA PHE A 67 -1.83 -3.31 8.15
C PHE A 67 -1.79 -1.85 8.66
N GLY A 68 -0.86 -1.08 8.08
CA GLY A 68 -0.66 0.32 8.43
C GLY A 68 -1.77 1.25 7.93
N ARG A 69 -1.88 2.41 8.58
CA ARG A 69 -2.88 3.45 8.30
C ARG A 69 -2.77 4.00 6.88
N LEU A 70 -1.52 4.15 6.38
CA LEU A 70 -1.24 4.82 5.10
C LEU A 70 -1.29 3.89 3.90
N VAL A 71 -0.98 2.60 4.08
CA VAL A 71 -0.82 1.65 2.98
C VAL A 71 -1.84 0.51 3.07
N GLY A 72 -1.65 -0.42 4.00
CA GLY A 72 -2.40 -1.67 3.98
C GLY A 72 -3.90 -1.52 4.19
N LYS A 73 -4.32 -0.73 5.18
CA LYS A 73 -5.76 -0.50 5.43
C LYS A 73 -6.47 0.13 4.23
N PRO A 74 -5.97 1.26 3.64
CA PRO A 74 -6.60 1.86 2.47
C PRO A 74 -6.67 0.92 1.26
N ILE A 75 -5.61 0.17 0.97
CA ILE A 75 -5.58 -0.79 -0.14
C ILE A 75 -6.56 -1.93 0.11
N SER A 76 -6.62 -2.46 1.34
CA SER A 76 -7.59 -3.50 1.70
C SER A 76 -9.04 -3.03 1.51
N ILE A 77 -9.36 -1.79 1.89
CA ILE A 77 -10.69 -1.21 1.64
C ILE A 77 -10.98 -1.11 0.14
N LEU A 78 -10.00 -0.65 -0.65
CA LEU A 78 -10.14 -0.57 -2.11
C LEU A 78 -10.42 -1.94 -2.71
N LEU A 79 -9.62 -2.95 -2.38
CA LEU A 79 -9.77 -4.32 -2.87
C LEU A 79 -11.13 -4.93 -2.47
N HIS A 80 -11.58 -4.64 -1.25
CA HIS A 80 -12.93 -5.03 -0.80
C HIS A 80 -14.03 -4.39 -1.65
N LYS A 81 -13.93 -3.08 -1.93
CA LYS A 81 -14.87 -2.35 -2.80
C LYS A 81 -14.88 -2.91 -4.23
N MET A 82 -13.74 -3.40 -4.71
CA MET A 82 -13.61 -4.05 -6.01
C MET A 82 -14.03 -5.53 -5.99
N SER A 83 -14.45 -6.06 -4.83
CA SER A 83 -14.77 -7.49 -4.61
C SER A 83 -13.60 -8.42 -4.94
N VAL A 84 -12.36 -7.96 -4.70
CA VAL A 84 -11.14 -8.74 -4.91
C VAL A 84 -10.73 -9.42 -3.61
N PRO A 85 -10.73 -10.76 -3.54
CA PRO A 85 -10.20 -11.50 -2.39
C PRO A 85 -8.71 -11.21 -2.20
N HIS A 86 -8.31 -10.96 -0.96
CA HIS A 86 -6.91 -10.70 -0.63
C HIS A 86 -6.60 -11.16 0.79
N GLU A 87 -5.34 -11.48 1.02
CA GLU A 87 -4.80 -11.86 2.32
C GLU A 87 -4.04 -10.67 2.93
N MET A 88 -4.33 -10.40 4.20
CA MET A 88 -3.62 -9.37 4.97
C MET A 88 -2.63 -10.01 5.92
N LEU A 89 -1.37 -9.61 5.84
CA LEU A 89 -0.30 -10.05 6.73
C LEU A 89 0.23 -8.86 7.53
N ASP A 90 0.40 -9.06 8.82
CA ASP A 90 0.89 -8.01 9.72
C ASP A 90 1.87 -8.56 10.78
N LYS A 91 2.11 -7.78 11.83
CA LYS A 91 3.01 -8.15 12.93
C LYS A 91 2.52 -9.36 13.73
N SER A 92 1.23 -9.69 13.69
CA SER A 92 0.65 -10.85 14.38
C SER A 92 0.82 -12.14 13.58
N SER A 93 1.05 -12.03 12.27
CA SER A 93 1.29 -13.18 11.38
C SER A 93 2.67 -13.80 11.67
N THR A 94 2.73 -15.13 11.75
CA THR A 94 3.98 -15.85 11.95
C THR A 94 4.91 -15.72 10.73
N GLU A 95 6.21 -15.72 10.93
CA GLU A 95 7.18 -15.64 9.82
C GLU A 95 7.00 -16.79 8.81
N ALA A 96 6.73 -18.00 9.30
CA ALA A 96 6.44 -19.16 8.43
C ALA A 96 5.16 -18.94 7.61
N GLY A 97 4.12 -18.34 8.21
CA GLY A 97 2.87 -17.99 7.51
C GLY A 97 3.10 -16.91 6.45
N LYS A 98 3.83 -15.85 6.80
CA LYS A 98 4.21 -14.79 5.83
C LYS A 98 4.96 -15.37 4.64
N LEU A 99 5.97 -16.21 4.90
CA LEU A 99 6.76 -16.84 3.83
C LEU A 99 5.88 -17.73 2.93
N ALA A 100 5.03 -18.56 3.51
CA ALA A 100 4.13 -19.43 2.74
C ALA A 100 3.16 -18.63 1.86
N SER A 101 2.62 -17.53 2.38
CA SER A 101 1.72 -16.64 1.64
C SER A 101 2.45 -15.92 0.50
N LEU A 102 3.64 -15.36 0.76
CA LEU A 102 4.45 -14.67 -0.25
C LEU A 102 4.89 -15.61 -1.38
N LEU A 103 5.35 -16.83 -1.05
CA LEU A 103 5.75 -17.84 -2.05
C LEU A 103 4.62 -18.27 -2.98
N SER A 104 3.38 -18.13 -2.56
CA SER A 104 2.19 -18.51 -3.36
C SER A 104 1.46 -17.31 -3.96
N ALA A 105 1.86 -16.07 -3.64
CA ALA A 105 1.21 -14.85 -4.11
C ALA A 105 1.52 -14.57 -5.58
N ASP A 106 0.49 -14.24 -6.35
CA ASP A 106 0.63 -13.70 -7.70
C ASP A 106 0.94 -12.20 -7.66
N ILE A 107 0.37 -11.51 -6.69
CA ILE A 107 0.54 -10.07 -6.50
C ILE A 107 0.85 -9.80 -5.03
N VAL A 108 1.93 -9.08 -4.76
CA VAL A 108 2.32 -8.64 -3.42
C VAL A 108 2.32 -7.13 -3.36
N VAL A 109 1.65 -6.57 -2.36
CA VAL A 109 1.73 -5.15 -2.02
C VAL A 109 2.38 -5.02 -0.65
N SER A 110 3.49 -4.31 -0.54
CA SER A 110 4.16 -4.10 0.75
C SER A 110 4.09 -2.65 1.22
N GLY A 111 3.91 -2.49 2.52
CA GLY A 111 3.90 -1.20 3.21
C GLY A 111 4.23 -1.38 4.70
N ILE A 112 5.30 -2.13 5.00
CA ILE A 112 5.74 -2.39 6.38
C ILE A 112 6.78 -1.40 6.90
N GLY A 113 7.48 -0.70 5.98
CA GLY A 113 8.54 0.25 6.32
C GLY A 113 9.81 -0.43 6.85
N VAL A 114 10.15 -1.60 6.34
CA VAL A 114 11.36 -2.35 6.67
C VAL A 114 12.18 -2.56 5.41
N PRO A 115 13.36 -1.90 5.27
CA PRO A 115 14.16 -1.96 4.06
C PRO A 115 14.49 -3.40 3.66
N HIS A 116 14.25 -3.71 2.38
CA HIS A 116 14.66 -4.99 1.76
C HIS A 116 14.21 -6.24 2.52
N TYR A 117 13.05 -6.16 3.20
CA TYR A 117 12.48 -7.30 3.94
C TYR A 117 12.10 -8.46 3.01
N ILE A 118 11.48 -8.15 1.85
CA ILE A 118 11.09 -9.17 0.88
C ILE A 118 12.28 -9.47 -0.02
N LYS A 119 12.72 -10.72 -0.01
CA LYS A 119 13.89 -11.24 -0.75
C LYS A 119 13.45 -12.12 -1.92
N PRO A 120 14.32 -12.36 -2.93
CA PRO A 120 14.01 -13.20 -4.10
C PRO A 120 13.54 -14.62 -3.75
N GLU A 121 14.08 -15.21 -2.70
CA GLU A 121 13.68 -16.53 -2.22
C GLU A 121 12.31 -16.59 -1.55
N MET A 122 11.73 -15.43 -1.23
CA MET A 122 10.43 -15.30 -0.57
C MET A 122 9.26 -15.11 -1.55
N ILE A 123 9.53 -14.96 -2.83
CA ILE A 123 8.51 -14.64 -3.84
C ILE A 123 8.34 -15.77 -4.87
N LYS A 124 7.16 -15.82 -5.46
CA LYS A 124 6.84 -16.69 -6.58
C LYS A 124 7.46 -16.16 -7.87
N GLU A 125 7.92 -17.06 -8.74
CA GLU A 125 8.34 -16.73 -10.11
C GLU A 125 7.20 -16.04 -10.89
N GLY A 126 7.51 -14.96 -11.59
CA GLY A 126 6.55 -14.18 -12.36
C GLY A 126 5.56 -13.35 -11.53
N SER A 127 5.76 -13.24 -10.21
CA SER A 127 4.90 -12.41 -9.35
C SER A 127 5.00 -10.92 -9.70
N ILE A 128 3.96 -10.17 -9.34
CA ILE A 128 3.90 -8.71 -9.43
C ILE A 128 4.12 -8.13 -8.05
N LEU A 129 5.08 -7.22 -7.93
CA LEU A 129 5.51 -6.64 -6.66
C LEU A 129 5.27 -5.13 -6.67
N ILE A 130 4.40 -4.66 -5.79
CA ILE A 130 4.07 -3.24 -5.61
C ILE A 130 4.60 -2.79 -4.26
N ASP A 131 5.70 -2.05 -4.28
CA ASP A 131 6.38 -1.54 -3.10
C ASP A 131 5.87 -0.13 -2.76
N ALA A 132 5.08 -0.02 -1.71
CA ALA A 132 4.63 1.22 -1.12
C ALA A 132 5.33 1.52 0.21
N GLY A 133 6.34 0.73 0.58
CA GLY A 133 7.21 0.97 1.71
C GLY A 133 8.17 2.12 1.42
N THR A 134 8.40 2.95 2.43
CA THR A 134 9.43 3.99 2.40
C THR A 134 10.13 4.05 3.74
N SER A 135 11.41 3.82 3.74
CA SER A 135 12.27 3.94 4.91
C SER A 135 13.58 4.63 4.54
N GLY A 136 14.23 5.22 5.53
CA GLY A 136 15.56 5.80 5.35
C GLY A 136 16.62 4.76 5.69
N GLU A 137 17.48 4.44 4.74
CA GLU A 137 18.66 3.61 4.94
C GLU A 137 19.89 4.40 4.49
N GLU A 138 20.81 4.64 5.40
CA GLU A 138 22.03 5.43 5.14
C GLU A 138 21.79 6.79 4.44
N GLY A 139 20.66 7.45 4.77
CA GLY A 139 20.31 8.76 4.17
C GLY A 139 19.66 8.65 2.77
N LYS A 140 19.40 7.46 2.27
CA LYS A 140 18.68 7.22 1.02
C LYS A 140 17.32 6.59 1.29
N LEU A 141 16.38 6.78 0.35
CA LEU A 141 15.09 6.09 0.39
C LEU A 141 15.29 4.64 -0.03
N ALA A 142 14.80 3.72 0.79
CA ALA A 142 14.74 2.29 0.49
C ALA A 142 13.30 1.79 0.60
N GLY A 143 12.94 0.85 -0.26
CA GLY A 143 11.67 0.13 -0.22
C GLY A 143 11.73 -1.11 0.65
N ASP A 144 10.58 -1.73 0.83
CA ASP A 144 10.45 -3.00 1.57
C ASP A 144 10.92 -4.20 0.75
N ILE A 145 10.98 -4.06 -0.58
CA ILE A 145 11.30 -5.14 -1.52
C ILE A 145 12.75 -4.99 -1.99
N ASP A 146 13.53 -6.05 -1.88
CA ASP A 146 14.89 -6.09 -2.40
C ASP A 146 14.88 -5.94 -3.93
N PRO A 147 15.65 -5.01 -4.51
CA PRO A 147 15.73 -4.83 -5.97
C PRO A 147 16.08 -6.11 -6.74
N ALA A 148 16.81 -7.05 -6.13
CA ALA A 148 17.13 -8.34 -6.73
C ALA A 148 15.88 -9.20 -7.03
N CYS A 149 14.73 -8.91 -6.39
CA CYS A 149 13.45 -9.54 -6.73
C CYS A 149 13.04 -9.28 -8.19
N GLY A 150 13.56 -8.22 -8.82
CA GLY A 150 13.30 -7.87 -10.22
C GLY A 150 13.77 -8.92 -11.22
N GLU A 151 14.74 -9.77 -10.87
CA GLU A 151 15.19 -10.88 -11.73
C GLU A 151 14.16 -12.01 -11.83
N LYS A 152 13.26 -12.10 -10.86
CA LYS A 152 12.26 -13.17 -10.72
C LYS A 152 10.83 -12.69 -10.93
N ALA A 153 10.55 -11.44 -10.58
CA ALA A 153 9.24 -10.82 -10.72
C ALA A 153 8.95 -10.44 -12.18
N SER A 154 7.67 -10.49 -12.59
CA SER A 154 7.23 -9.98 -13.88
C SER A 154 7.09 -8.45 -13.90
N LEU A 155 6.86 -7.86 -12.74
CA LEU A 155 6.79 -6.41 -12.52
C LEU A 155 7.22 -6.10 -11.09
N ILE A 156 8.03 -5.07 -10.92
CA ILE A 156 8.37 -4.48 -9.63
C ILE A 156 8.31 -2.96 -9.71
N THR A 157 7.66 -2.32 -8.74
CA THR A 157 7.71 -0.86 -8.64
C THR A 157 8.98 -0.44 -7.90
N PRO A 158 9.83 0.43 -8.49
CA PRO A 158 11.07 0.85 -7.83
C PRO A 158 10.81 1.81 -6.65
N VAL A 159 11.71 1.82 -5.69
CA VAL A 159 11.78 2.85 -4.65
C VAL A 159 13.19 3.45 -4.65
N PRO A 160 13.31 4.76 -4.92
CA PRO A 160 12.27 5.74 -5.29
C PRO A 160 11.79 5.58 -6.75
N GLY A 161 10.66 6.24 -7.07
CA GLY A 161 10.22 6.42 -8.46
C GLY A 161 8.98 5.58 -8.87
N GLY A 162 8.55 4.63 -8.04
CA GLY A 162 7.36 3.81 -8.28
C GLY A 162 6.07 4.42 -7.73
N VAL A 163 5.56 3.89 -6.64
CA VAL A 163 4.29 4.29 -6.00
C VAL A 163 4.32 5.75 -5.51
N GLY A 164 5.45 6.20 -4.96
CA GLY A 164 5.59 7.51 -4.33
C GLY A 164 5.14 8.70 -5.20
N PRO A 165 5.69 8.90 -6.41
CA PRO A 165 5.28 9.99 -7.30
C PRO A 165 3.78 9.99 -7.63
N ILE A 166 3.18 8.81 -7.81
CA ILE A 166 1.74 8.67 -8.09
C ILE A 166 0.93 9.04 -6.83
N THR A 167 1.42 8.67 -5.65
CA THR A 167 0.81 9.06 -4.36
C THR A 167 0.76 10.58 -4.20
N VAL A 168 1.87 11.27 -4.52
CA VAL A 168 1.93 12.74 -4.48
C VAL A 168 0.93 13.34 -5.48
N ALA A 169 0.89 12.86 -6.71
CA ALA A 169 -0.09 13.31 -7.70
C ALA A 169 -1.54 13.09 -7.22
N SER A 170 -1.79 11.98 -6.53
CA SER A 170 -3.10 11.65 -5.96
C SER A 170 -3.54 12.60 -4.83
N LEU A 171 -2.60 13.11 -4.03
CA LEU A 171 -2.88 14.17 -3.04
C LEU A 171 -3.40 15.44 -3.72
N PHE A 172 -2.73 15.89 -4.79
CA PHE A 172 -3.17 17.06 -5.55
C PHE A 172 -4.53 16.82 -6.24
N TYR A 173 -4.77 15.60 -6.71
CA TYR A 173 -6.06 15.24 -7.27
C TYR A 173 -7.18 15.30 -6.22
N ASN A 174 -6.94 14.80 -5.00
CA ASN A 174 -7.90 14.92 -3.90
C ASN A 174 -8.15 16.38 -3.48
N LEU A 175 -7.15 17.25 -3.61
CA LEU A 175 -7.32 18.69 -3.37
C LEU A 175 -8.24 19.34 -4.40
N TYR A 176 -8.21 18.86 -5.65
CA TYR A 176 -9.09 19.34 -6.73
C TYR A 176 -10.55 18.88 -6.54
N LEU A 177 -10.75 17.67 -5.99
CA LEU A 177 -12.09 17.16 -5.63
C LEU A 177 -12.57 17.87 -4.35
N LYS A 178 -13.43 18.87 -4.52
CA LYS A 178 -14.01 19.66 -3.42
C LYS A 178 -15.22 18.98 -2.80
#